data_743479226f0acfac1cc6f86bdef3cff4
#
_entry.id   743479226f0acfac1cc6f86bdef3cff4
#
_cell.length_a   1.000
_cell.length_b   1.000
_cell.length_c   1.000
_cell.angle_alpha   90.00
_cell.angle_beta   90.00
_cell.angle_gamma   90.00
#
_symmetry.space_group_name_H-M   'P 1'
#
loop_
_entity.id
_entity.type
_entity.pdbx_description
1 polymer ?
#
loop_
_entity_poly.entity_id
_entity_poly.type
_entity_poly.pdbx_seq_one_letter_code
_entity_poly.pdbx_strand_id
1 'polypeptide(L)'
;EQLRLLLLPKDPNDDKNIILEIRAGTGGDEAALFSADLFRMYSRYADRNHWKVEIMSTSETDGGGFKEIIALISGERVYSRLKFESGTHRVQRVPDTETQGRIHTSACTVAVLPEVEDVDIEIKASDLRIDLFRASGAGGQHVNKTESAVRLTHIPTGVVVSCQDGKSQHKNKAQALKVLKSRIYDQMLADQQAEMAADRKNQ
;
A
#
# COMPACT_ATOMS: atom_id res chain seq x y z
N GLU A 1 -21.88 -26.12 -13.77
CA GLU A 1 -21.38 -24.82 -13.23
C GLU A 1 -19.90 -24.86 -12.91
N GLN A 2 -19.38 -25.86 -12.17
CA GLN A 2 -17.96 -25.98 -11.80
C GLN A 2 -17.02 -26.03 -13.04
N LEU A 3 -17.40 -26.74 -14.10
CA LEU A 3 -16.62 -26.80 -15.34
C LEU A 3 -16.56 -25.45 -16.07
N ARG A 4 -17.60 -24.62 -15.97
CA ARG A 4 -17.57 -23.25 -16.52
C ARG A 4 -16.61 -22.34 -15.77
N LEU A 5 -16.51 -22.48 -14.45
CA LEU A 5 -15.57 -21.72 -13.63
C LEU A 5 -14.11 -22.07 -13.94
N LEU A 6 -13.82 -23.32 -14.31
CA LEU A 6 -12.48 -23.77 -14.71
C LEU A 6 -12.05 -23.23 -16.08
N LEU A 7 -13.00 -22.83 -16.93
CA LEU A 7 -12.75 -22.27 -18.27
C LEU A 7 -12.61 -20.75 -18.27
N LEU A 8 -12.88 -20.07 -17.15
CA LEU A 8 -12.68 -18.64 -17.04
C LEU A 8 -11.17 -18.31 -17.07
N PRO A 9 -10.78 -17.27 -17.82
CA PRO A 9 -9.40 -16.82 -17.82
C PRO A 9 -9.00 -16.44 -16.39
N LYS A 10 -7.93 -17.04 -15.89
CA LYS A 10 -7.37 -16.71 -14.57
C LYS A 10 -6.48 -15.47 -14.72
N ASP A 11 -6.63 -14.53 -13.79
CA ASP A 11 -5.72 -13.42 -13.65
C ASP A 11 -4.34 -13.96 -13.24
N PRO A 12 -3.26 -13.66 -13.97
CA PRO A 12 -1.91 -14.14 -13.64
C PRO A 12 -1.43 -13.68 -12.26
N ASN A 13 -2.03 -12.63 -11.70
CA ASN A 13 -1.69 -12.09 -10.39
C ASN A 13 -2.48 -12.73 -9.24
N ASP A 14 -3.50 -13.56 -9.52
CA ASP A 14 -4.40 -14.10 -8.49
C ASP A 14 -3.70 -14.83 -7.34
N ASP A 15 -2.60 -15.50 -7.62
CA ASP A 15 -1.84 -16.27 -6.62
C ASP A 15 -0.72 -15.45 -5.95
N LYS A 16 -0.56 -14.17 -6.32
CA LYS A 16 0.49 -13.30 -5.75
C LYS A 16 0.12 -12.80 -4.36
N ASN A 17 1.15 -12.54 -3.57
CA ASN A 17 1.06 -11.71 -2.37
C ASN A 17 0.74 -10.27 -2.76
N ILE A 18 0.29 -9.47 -1.79
CA ILE A 18 -0.06 -8.07 -2.04
C ILE A 18 0.68 -7.12 -1.13
N ILE A 19 0.87 -5.91 -1.65
CA ILE A 19 1.17 -4.73 -0.85
C ILE A 19 -0.14 -3.96 -0.69
N LEU A 20 -0.60 -3.87 0.56
CA LEU A 20 -1.78 -3.10 0.96
C LEU A 20 -1.33 -1.72 1.41
N GLU A 21 -1.81 -0.67 0.76
CA GLU A 21 -1.60 0.72 1.17
C GLU A 21 -2.95 1.32 1.57
N ILE A 22 -3.02 1.91 2.76
CA ILE A 22 -4.21 2.64 3.23
C ILE A 22 -3.76 4.05 3.56
N ARG A 23 -4.42 5.04 2.97
CA ARG A 23 -4.16 6.46 3.21
C ARG A 23 -5.41 7.16 3.70
N ALA A 24 -5.27 7.92 4.78
CA ALA A 24 -6.31 8.82 5.23
C ALA A 24 -6.55 9.91 4.18
N GLY A 25 -7.82 10.10 3.83
CA GLY A 25 -8.27 11.13 2.91
C GLY A 25 -8.95 12.29 3.65
N THR A 26 -10.16 12.63 3.22
CA THR A 26 -10.96 13.69 3.84
C THR A 26 -11.51 13.25 5.19
N GLY A 27 -11.41 14.11 6.22
CA GLY A 27 -11.97 13.88 7.55
C GLY A 27 -10.98 14.08 8.70
N GLY A 28 -9.78 14.56 8.43
CA GLY A 28 -8.78 14.88 9.47
C GLY A 28 -8.44 13.68 10.35
N ASP A 29 -8.42 13.86 11.66
CA ASP A 29 -8.07 12.82 12.64
C ASP A 29 -9.01 11.60 12.56
N GLU A 30 -10.29 11.80 12.27
CA GLU A 30 -11.23 10.68 12.09
C GLU A 30 -10.91 9.82 10.86
N ALA A 31 -10.42 10.42 9.77
CA ALA A 31 -9.97 9.64 8.62
C ALA A 31 -8.74 8.79 8.96
N ALA A 32 -7.86 9.30 9.83
CA ALA A 32 -6.71 8.54 10.32
C ALA A 32 -7.14 7.38 11.23
N LEU A 33 -8.12 7.59 12.11
CA LEU A 33 -8.71 6.52 12.94
C LEU A 33 -9.42 5.48 12.05
N PHE A 34 -10.13 5.92 11.02
CA PHE A 34 -10.78 5.02 10.08
C PHE A 34 -9.76 4.18 9.29
N SER A 35 -8.60 4.75 8.92
CA SER A 35 -7.50 3.97 8.33
C SER A 35 -7.02 2.86 9.26
N ALA A 36 -6.92 3.12 10.56
CA ALA A 36 -6.54 2.12 11.55
C ALA A 36 -7.61 1.02 11.68
N ASP A 37 -8.89 1.38 11.62
CA ASP A 37 -9.99 0.42 11.65
C ASP A 37 -9.99 -0.47 10.41
N LEU A 38 -9.78 0.10 9.22
CA LEU A 38 -9.64 -0.67 7.98
C LEU A 38 -8.46 -1.64 8.04
N PHE A 39 -7.30 -1.18 8.49
CA PHE A 39 -6.14 -2.04 8.64
C PHE A 39 -6.39 -3.19 9.63
N ARG A 40 -7.04 -2.90 10.75
CA ARG A 40 -7.45 -3.93 11.73
C ARG A 40 -8.41 -4.95 11.11
N MET A 41 -9.37 -4.50 10.31
CA MET A 41 -10.31 -5.35 9.59
C MET A 41 -9.56 -6.30 8.64
N TYR A 42 -8.65 -5.76 7.81
CA TYR A 42 -7.87 -6.59 6.88
C TYR A 42 -6.91 -7.54 7.60
N SER A 43 -6.29 -7.11 8.69
CA SER A 43 -5.43 -7.99 9.51
C SER A 43 -6.20 -9.17 10.08
N ARG A 44 -7.40 -8.94 10.63
CA ARG A 44 -8.27 -10.02 11.13
C ARG A 44 -8.79 -10.93 10.02
N TYR A 45 -9.04 -10.38 8.84
CA TYR A 45 -9.41 -11.18 7.68
C TYR A 45 -8.24 -12.06 7.23
N ALA A 46 -7.03 -11.52 7.21
CA ALA A 46 -5.81 -12.25 6.91
C ALA A 46 -5.58 -13.40 7.91
N ASP A 47 -5.73 -13.15 9.21
CA ASP A 47 -5.60 -14.19 10.25
C ASP A 47 -6.58 -15.36 10.03
N ARG A 48 -7.83 -15.05 9.68
CA ARG A 48 -8.86 -16.11 9.40
C ARG A 48 -8.53 -16.95 8.18
N ASN A 49 -7.79 -16.39 7.22
CA ASN A 49 -7.34 -17.11 6.02
C ASN A 49 -5.93 -17.70 6.17
N HIS A 50 -5.34 -17.62 7.36
CA HIS A 50 -3.97 -18.06 7.65
C HIS A 50 -2.91 -17.33 6.81
N TRP A 51 -3.17 -16.07 6.48
CA TRP A 51 -2.22 -15.20 5.80
C TRP A 51 -1.34 -14.45 6.79
N LYS A 52 -0.10 -14.20 6.41
CA LYS A 52 0.84 -13.42 7.21
C LYS A 52 0.75 -11.95 6.83
N VAL A 53 0.67 -11.07 7.83
CA VAL A 53 0.72 -9.62 7.65
C VAL A 53 2.04 -9.09 8.20
N GLU A 54 2.77 -8.35 7.39
CA GLU A 54 4.02 -7.69 7.78
C GLU A 54 3.91 -6.18 7.48
N ILE A 55 3.97 -5.35 8.52
CA ILE A 55 3.95 -3.91 8.36
C ILE A 55 5.28 -3.47 7.77
N MET A 56 5.23 -2.76 6.64
CA MET A 56 6.39 -2.24 5.94
C MET A 56 6.69 -0.80 6.32
N SER A 57 5.64 0.02 6.47
CA SER A 57 5.76 1.44 6.78
C SER A 57 4.48 1.96 7.44
N THR A 58 4.64 2.84 8.43
CA THR A 58 3.52 3.56 9.07
C THR A 58 3.82 5.04 9.21
N SER A 59 2.79 5.86 9.07
CA SER A 59 2.78 7.26 9.48
C SER A 59 1.62 7.46 10.43
N GLU A 60 1.91 7.48 11.72
CA GLU A 60 0.92 7.58 12.79
C GLU A 60 0.50 9.03 13.05
N THR A 61 -0.68 9.19 13.66
CA THR A 61 -1.15 10.45 14.23
C THR A 61 -1.11 10.39 15.75
N ASP A 62 -1.08 11.54 16.41
CA ASP A 62 -1.09 11.64 17.88
C ASP A 62 -2.34 10.99 18.52
N GLY A 63 -3.42 10.87 17.76
CA GLY A 63 -4.66 10.22 18.18
C GLY A 63 -4.71 8.69 17.99
N GLY A 64 -3.62 8.03 17.61
CA GLY A 64 -3.55 6.57 17.42
C GLY A 64 -4.11 6.09 16.08
N GLY A 65 -4.34 6.98 15.13
CA GLY A 65 -4.69 6.66 13.74
C GLY A 65 -3.48 6.63 12.81
N PHE A 66 -3.71 6.25 11.54
CA PHE A 66 -2.69 6.23 10.51
C PHE A 66 -3.01 7.27 9.42
N LYS A 67 -2.06 8.18 9.14
CA LYS A 67 -2.09 8.97 7.90
C LYS A 67 -1.83 8.08 6.70
N GLU A 68 -0.91 7.14 6.86
CA GLU A 68 -0.57 6.12 5.87
C GLU A 68 -0.09 4.86 6.58
N ILE A 69 -0.54 3.71 6.10
CA ILE A 69 0.02 2.42 6.48
C ILE A 69 0.21 1.56 5.25
N ILE A 70 1.39 0.92 5.15
CA ILE A 70 1.77 0.01 4.08
C ILE A 70 2.13 -1.32 4.70
N ALA A 71 1.49 -2.39 4.25
CA ALA A 71 1.73 -3.73 4.75
C ALA A 71 1.83 -4.74 3.60
N LEU A 72 2.70 -5.73 3.77
CA LEU A 72 2.78 -6.92 2.92
C LEU A 72 1.86 -7.99 3.50
N ILE A 73 0.93 -8.50 2.68
CA ILE A 73 0.08 -9.64 3.04
C ILE A 73 0.48 -10.82 2.17
N SER A 74 0.93 -11.89 2.81
CA SER A 74 1.46 -13.09 2.15
C SER A 74 0.62 -14.31 2.51
N GLY A 75 0.31 -15.13 1.50
CA GLY A 75 -0.47 -16.36 1.68
C GLY A 75 -1.05 -16.87 0.37
N GLU A 76 -1.96 -17.81 0.47
CA GLU A 76 -2.58 -18.44 -0.69
C GLU A 76 -3.67 -17.53 -1.28
N ARG A 77 -3.55 -17.20 -2.58
CA ARG A 77 -4.54 -16.45 -3.36
C ARG A 77 -4.95 -15.11 -2.73
N VAL A 78 -4.00 -14.39 -2.17
CA VAL A 78 -4.27 -13.12 -1.47
C VAL A 78 -4.81 -12.08 -2.44
N TYR A 79 -4.13 -11.90 -3.60
CA TYR A 79 -4.55 -10.92 -4.60
C TYR A 79 -5.94 -11.21 -5.14
N SER A 80 -6.27 -12.47 -5.43
CA SER A 80 -7.59 -12.85 -5.96
C SER A 80 -8.75 -12.45 -5.06
N ARG A 81 -8.52 -12.37 -3.74
CA ARG A 81 -9.53 -11.99 -2.74
C ARG A 81 -9.60 -10.50 -2.51
N LEU A 82 -8.44 -9.84 -2.45
CA LEU A 82 -8.34 -8.43 -2.04
C LEU A 82 -8.28 -7.42 -3.19
N LYS A 83 -8.07 -7.85 -4.44
CA LYS A 83 -8.00 -6.94 -5.61
C LYS A 83 -9.21 -6.02 -5.77
N PHE A 84 -10.39 -6.43 -5.31
CA PHE A 84 -11.62 -5.66 -5.41
C PHE A 84 -11.76 -4.59 -4.31
N GLU A 85 -10.87 -4.59 -3.32
CA GLU A 85 -10.87 -3.62 -2.23
C GLU A 85 -10.18 -2.29 -2.61
N SER A 86 -9.48 -2.24 -3.76
CA SER A 86 -8.87 -1.01 -4.24
C SER A 86 -9.91 0.06 -4.53
N GLY A 87 -9.67 1.27 -4.02
CA GLY A 87 -10.53 2.42 -4.23
C GLY A 87 -10.74 3.27 -2.99
N THR A 88 -11.76 4.11 -3.02
CA THR A 88 -12.13 4.98 -1.92
C THR A 88 -13.15 4.30 -1.01
N HIS A 89 -12.78 4.15 0.26
CA HIS A 89 -13.65 3.67 1.32
C HIS A 89 -14.19 4.87 2.11
N ARG A 90 -15.48 4.85 2.40
CA ARG A 90 -16.16 5.93 3.10
C ARG A 90 -16.87 5.39 4.34
N VAL A 91 -16.78 6.12 5.43
CA VAL A 91 -17.53 5.87 6.66
C VAL A 91 -18.39 7.08 7.02
N GLN A 92 -19.59 6.80 7.51
CA GLN A 92 -20.49 7.78 8.13
C GLN A 92 -20.80 7.29 9.54
N ARG A 93 -20.23 7.96 10.51
CA ARG A 93 -20.42 7.65 11.94
C ARG A 93 -20.23 8.90 12.78
N VAL A 94 -20.62 8.83 14.05
CA VAL A 94 -20.20 9.81 15.03
C VAL A 94 -18.74 9.51 15.36
N PRO A 95 -17.78 10.42 15.05
CA PRO A 95 -16.37 10.20 15.34
C PRO A 95 -16.10 10.15 16.84
N ASP A 96 -15.08 9.41 17.26
CA ASP A 96 -14.59 9.43 18.64
C ASP A 96 -14.09 10.83 19.06
N THR A 97 -13.75 11.67 18.09
CA THR A 97 -13.32 13.07 18.28
C THR A 97 -14.49 14.06 18.39
N GLU A 98 -15.73 13.62 18.17
CA GLU A 98 -16.92 14.46 18.18
C GLU A 98 -17.62 14.44 19.55
N THR A 99 -17.76 15.61 20.18
CA THR A 99 -18.35 15.74 21.52
C THR A 99 -19.86 15.98 21.51
N GLN A 100 -20.45 16.40 20.39
CA GLN A 100 -21.85 16.76 20.25
C GLN A 100 -22.73 15.69 19.59
N GLY A 101 -22.17 14.50 19.31
CA GLY A 101 -22.89 13.37 18.74
C GLY A 101 -23.29 13.57 17.26
N ARG A 102 -22.65 14.47 16.52
CA ARG A 102 -22.94 14.70 15.11
C ARG A 102 -22.29 13.64 14.24
N ILE A 103 -23.03 13.19 13.23
CA ILE A 103 -22.48 12.26 12.21
C ILE A 103 -21.58 13.02 11.26
N HIS A 104 -20.36 12.52 11.07
CA HIS A 104 -19.40 13.03 10.09
C HIS A 104 -19.15 11.97 9.02
N THR A 105 -18.70 12.43 7.85
CA THR A 105 -18.24 11.57 6.75
C THR A 105 -16.74 11.65 6.67
N SER A 106 -16.08 10.50 6.72
CA SER A 106 -14.64 10.37 6.52
C SER A 106 -14.35 9.38 5.41
N ALA A 107 -13.24 9.59 4.71
CA ALA A 107 -12.82 8.74 3.60
C ALA A 107 -11.35 8.36 3.71
N CYS A 108 -11.06 7.14 3.26
CA CYS A 108 -9.70 6.63 3.09
C CYS A 108 -9.55 6.04 1.68
N THR A 109 -8.34 6.04 1.18
CA THR A 109 -8.00 5.35 -0.07
C THR A 109 -7.26 4.07 0.25
N VAL A 110 -7.71 2.98 -0.36
CA VAL A 110 -7.09 1.66 -0.27
C VAL A 110 -6.50 1.33 -1.63
N ALA A 111 -5.23 0.95 -1.69
CA ALA A 111 -4.58 0.40 -2.87
C ALA A 111 -4.10 -1.02 -2.57
N VAL A 112 -4.43 -1.94 -3.47
CA VAL A 112 -4.02 -3.34 -3.41
C VAL A 112 -3.13 -3.60 -4.62
N LEU A 113 -1.84 -3.74 -4.40
CA LEU A 113 -0.83 -3.93 -5.43
C LEU A 113 -0.30 -5.36 -5.36
N PRO A 114 -0.21 -6.10 -6.47
CA PRO A 114 0.43 -7.41 -6.46
C PRO A 114 1.92 -7.26 -6.11
N GLU A 115 2.44 -8.16 -5.27
CA GLU A 115 3.88 -8.25 -5.02
C GLU A 115 4.57 -8.71 -6.30
N VAL A 116 5.53 -7.91 -6.76
CA VAL A 116 6.33 -8.24 -7.95
C VAL A 116 7.58 -8.96 -7.49
N GLU A 117 7.79 -10.17 -8.01
CA GLU A 117 9.03 -10.92 -7.82
C GLU A 117 10.20 -10.25 -8.57
N ASP A 118 11.43 -10.51 -8.12
CA ASP A 118 12.64 -9.87 -8.71
C ASP A 118 12.83 -10.17 -10.20
N VAL A 119 12.16 -11.20 -10.72
CA VAL A 119 12.22 -11.65 -12.12
C VAL A 119 11.33 -10.80 -13.04
N ASP A 120 10.27 -10.18 -12.52
CA ASP A 120 9.25 -9.51 -13.33
C ASP A 120 9.66 -8.09 -13.80
N ILE A 121 10.49 -7.40 -13.01
CA ILE A 121 10.99 -6.05 -13.37
C ILE A 121 12.46 -5.92 -13.00
N GLU A 122 13.29 -5.65 -13.99
CA GLU A 122 14.68 -5.29 -13.80
C GLU A 122 14.80 -3.77 -13.59
N ILE A 123 15.07 -3.36 -12.34
CA ILE A 123 15.38 -1.97 -12.02
C ILE A 123 16.88 -1.81 -12.00
N LYS A 124 17.43 -1.07 -12.96
CA LYS A 124 18.86 -0.76 -12.98
C LYS A 124 19.22 0.23 -11.87
N ALA A 125 20.36 0.03 -11.25
CA ALA A 125 20.84 0.93 -10.20
C ALA A 125 21.05 2.37 -10.71
N SER A 126 21.32 2.56 -11.99
CA SER A 126 21.44 3.86 -12.66
C SER A 126 20.12 4.64 -12.71
N ASP A 127 18.99 3.94 -12.68
CA ASP A 127 17.66 4.51 -12.82
C ASP A 127 17.04 4.87 -11.45
N LEU A 128 17.80 4.61 -10.37
CA LEU A 128 17.41 4.89 -9.00
C LEU A 128 18.18 6.07 -8.43
N ARG A 129 17.45 7.08 -7.98
CA ARG A 129 17.97 8.10 -7.08
C ARG A 129 17.63 7.69 -5.65
N ILE A 130 18.65 7.66 -4.80
CA ILE A 130 18.54 7.26 -3.40
C ILE A 130 18.85 8.49 -2.54
N ASP A 131 17.85 8.99 -1.83
CA ASP A 131 18.00 10.09 -0.88
C ASP A 131 17.88 9.54 0.55
N LEU A 132 18.85 9.82 1.39
CA LEU A 132 18.85 9.47 2.80
C LEU A 132 18.41 10.69 3.61
N PHE A 133 17.55 10.48 4.59
CA PHE A 133 17.08 11.54 5.46
C PHE A 133 16.80 11.02 6.86
N ARG A 134 16.62 11.95 7.78
CA ARG A 134 16.27 11.62 9.17
C ARG A 134 14.79 11.33 9.24
N ALA A 135 14.43 10.23 9.93
CA ALA A 135 13.04 9.92 10.18
C ALA A 135 12.39 11.06 10.98
N SER A 136 11.24 11.55 10.52
CA SER A 136 10.45 12.53 11.25
C SER A 136 9.35 11.79 12.03
N GLY A 137 9.40 11.82 13.35
CA GLY A 137 8.39 11.23 14.24
C GLY A 137 8.64 11.59 15.70
N ALA A 138 7.63 11.48 16.53
CA ALA A 138 7.71 11.62 17.99
C ALA A 138 8.48 10.42 18.57
N GLY A 139 9.80 10.46 18.50
CA GLY A 139 10.66 9.39 19.00
C GLY A 139 11.95 9.92 19.54
N GLY A 140 12.39 9.37 20.69
CA GLY A 140 13.51 9.84 21.48
C GLY A 140 14.85 9.99 20.74
N GLN A 141 15.90 10.23 21.48
CA GLN A 141 17.26 10.62 21.05
C GLN A 141 17.88 9.81 19.88
N HIS A 142 17.39 8.58 19.62
CA HIS A 142 17.89 7.71 18.54
C HIS A 142 17.35 8.08 17.16
N VAL A 143 16.12 8.58 17.07
CA VAL A 143 15.46 8.99 15.81
C VAL A 143 16.11 10.24 15.22
N ASN A 144 16.64 11.12 16.09
CA ASN A 144 17.23 12.40 15.68
C ASN A 144 18.72 12.31 15.29
N LYS A 145 19.40 11.16 15.50
CA LYS A 145 20.84 11.03 15.26
C LYS A 145 21.22 10.18 14.04
N THR A 146 20.35 9.31 13.56
CA THR A 146 20.67 8.39 12.47
C THR A 146 19.78 8.65 11.24
N GLU A 147 20.42 8.86 10.09
CA GLU A 147 19.73 8.96 8.78
C GLU A 147 19.38 7.54 8.30
N SER A 148 18.40 6.92 8.96
CA SER A 148 17.94 5.58 8.62
C SER A 148 16.81 5.57 7.59
N ALA A 149 16.12 6.70 7.39
CA ALA A 149 15.05 6.82 6.43
C ALA A 149 15.59 6.90 4.99
N VAL A 150 14.95 6.18 4.09
CA VAL A 150 15.35 6.07 2.69
C VAL A 150 14.19 6.50 1.80
N ARG A 151 14.49 7.38 0.85
CA ARG A 151 13.60 7.73 -0.26
C ARG A 151 14.21 7.22 -1.55
N LEU A 152 13.46 6.40 -2.28
CA LEU A 152 13.81 5.93 -3.61
C LEU A 152 12.97 6.66 -4.65
N THR A 153 13.63 7.21 -5.66
CA THR A 153 12.98 7.80 -6.84
C THR A 153 13.41 7.02 -8.06
N HIS A 154 12.47 6.45 -8.79
CA HIS A 154 12.73 5.85 -10.08
C HIS A 154 12.69 6.94 -11.14
N ILE A 155 13.87 7.27 -11.70
CA ILE A 155 14.05 8.43 -12.59
C ILE A 155 13.17 8.33 -13.84
N PRO A 156 13.07 7.17 -14.55
CA PRO A 156 12.30 7.08 -15.79
C PRO A 156 10.78 7.25 -15.59
N THR A 157 10.22 6.77 -14.47
CA THR A 157 8.76 6.81 -14.21
C THR A 157 8.37 7.93 -13.26
N GLY A 158 9.31 8.55 -12.55
CA GLY A 158 9.07 9.56 -11.53
C GLY A 158 8.43 9.01 -10.24
N VAL A 159 8.28 7.69 -10.10
CA VAL A 159 7.70 7.07 -8.91
C VAL A 159 8.62 7.26 -7.72
N VAL A 160 8.06 7.74 -6.60
CA VAL A 160 8.79 7.99 -5.35
C VAL A 160 8.22 7.12 -4.24
N VAL A 161 9.12 6.48 -3.48
CA VAL A 161 8.79 5.68 -2.29
C VAL A 161 9.69 6.07 -1.15
N SER A 162 9.12 6.29 0.05
CA SER A 162 9.86 6.55 1.28
C SER A 162 9.60 5.44 2.30
N CYS A 163 10.64 5.01 2.99
CA CYS A 163 10.54 4.04 4.09
C CYS A 163 11.41 4.53 5.27
N GLN A 164 10.82 4.61 6.48
CA GLN A 164 11.48 5.18 7.65
C GLN A 164 11.37 4.35 8.94
N ASP A 165 10.58 3.26 8.92
CA ASP A 165 10.20 2.55 10.15
C ASP A 165 11.24 1.53 10.65
N GLY A 166 12.17 1.13 9.80
CA GLY A 166 13.25 0.22 10.18
C GLY A 166 14.40 0.95 10.86
N LYS A 167 14.97 0.36 11.92
CA LYS A 167 16.20 0.87 12.58
C LYS A 167 17.45 0.73 11.69
N SER A 168 17.36 -0.01 10.58
CA SER A 168 18.45 -0.28 9.66
C SER A 168 18.17 0.33 8.29
N GLN A 169 19.06 1.18 7.81
CA GLN A 169 19.03 1.75 6.46
C GLN A 169 18.91 0.69 5.36
N HIS A 170 19.65 -0.42 5.50
CA HIS A 170 19.60 -1.52 4.51
C HIS A 170 18.23 -2.19 4.47
N LYS A 171 17.58 -2.38 5.63
CA LYS A 171 16.24 -2.95 5.71
C LYS A 171 15.22 -1.99 5.08
N ASN A 172 15.29 -0.70 5.38
CA ASN A 172 14.43 0.32 4.79
C ASN A 172 14.61 0.41 3.27
N LYS A 173 15.86 0.34 2.77
CA LYS A 173 16.14 0.32 1.34
C LYS A 173 15.52 -0.89 0.64
N ALA A 174 15.66 -2.09 1.22
CA ALA A 174 15.09 -3.31 0.65
C ALA A 174 13.56 -3.26 0.61
N GLN A 175 12.93 -2.76 1.67
CA GLN A 175 11.48 -2.58 1.73
C GLN A 175 11.00 -1.53 0.71
N ALA A 176 11.65 -0.37 0.66
CA ALA A 176 11.32 0.67 -0.31
C ALA A 176 11.45 0.16 -1.75
N LEU A 177 12.45 -0.68 -2.04
CA LEU A 177 12.62 -1.28 -3.36
C LEU A 177 11.49 -2.22 -3.74
N LYS A 178 10.99 -3.04 -2.80
CA LYS A 178 9.82 -3.91 -3.03
C LYS A 178 8.58 -3.09 -3.39
N VAL A 179 8.29 -2.04 -2.60
CA VAL A 179 7.15 -1.14 -2.86
C VAL A 179 7.31 -0.44 -4.20
N LEU A 180 8.51 0.03 -4.52
CA LEU A 180 8.81 0.70 -5.78
C LEU A 180 8.56 -0.22 -6.97
N LYS A 181 9.05 -1.47 -6.92
CA LYS A 181 8.82 -2.47 -7.97
C LYS A 181 7.32 -2.71 -8.19
N SER A 182 6.56 -2.88 -7.12
CA SER A 182 5.11 -3.09 -7.23
C SER A 182 4.40 -1.90 -7.87
N ARG A 183 4.75 -0.67 -7.49
CA ARG A 183 4.15 0.54 -8.08
C ARG A 183 4.49 0.71 -9.57
N ILE A 184 5.73 0.40 -9.95
CA ILE A 184 6.15 0.47 -11.37
C ILE A 184 5.38 -0.57 -12.19
N TYR A 185 5.21 -1.79 -11.66
CA TYR A 185 4.45 -2.85 -12.33
C TYR A 185 2.99 -2.44 -12.56
N ASP A 186 2.34 -1.91 -11.53
CA ASP A 186 0.95 -1.46 -11.63
C ASP A 186 0.79 -0.35 -12.68
N GLN A 187 1.74 0.59 -12.72
CA GLN A 187 1.76 1.65 -13.74
C GLN A 187 1.94 1.06 -15.15
N MET A 188 2.86 0.12 -15.34
CA MET A 188 3.06 -0.54 -16.64
C MET A 188 1.82 -1.29 -17.09
N LEU A 189 1.12 -1.97 -16.16
CA LEU A 189 -0.12 -2.68 -16.46
C LEU A 189 -1.25 -1.73 -16.84
N ALA A 190 -1.36 -0.60 -16.12
CA ALA A 190 -2.35 0.44 -16.44
C ALA A 190 -2.11 1.07 -17.81
N ASP A 191 -0.86 1.36 -18.16
CA ASP A 191 -0.47 1.89 -19.47
C ASP A 191 -0.82 0.89 -20.58
N GLN A 192 -0.52 -0.39 -20.40
CA GLN A 192 -0.88 -1.45 -21.36
C GLN A 192 -2.40 -1.58 -21.54
N GLN A 193 -3.17 -1.51 -20.45
CA GLN A 193 -4.63 -1.54 -20.50
C GLN A 193 -5.21 -0.30 -21.20
N ALA A 194 -4.61 0.87 -20.98
CA ALA A 194 -5.01 2.11 -21.64
C ALA A 194 -4.75 2.06 -23.14
N GLU A 195 -3.60 1.51 -23.58
CA GLU A 195 -3.30 1.28 -24.99
C GLU A 195 -4.31 0.32 -25.63
N MET A 196 -4.59 -0.82 -24.99
CA MET A 196 -5.60 -1.77 -25.49
C MET A 196 -7.01 -1.17 -25.56
N ALA A 197 -7.37 -0.30 -24.62
CA ALA A 197 -8.65 0.40 -24.63
C ALA A 197 -8.73 1.47 -25.73
N ALA A 198 -7.61 2.15 -26.01
CA ALA A 198 -7.51 3.10 -27.12
C ALA A 198 -7.63 2.40 -28.48
N ASP A 199 -6.95 1.25 -28.64
CA ASP A 199 -7.05 0.46 -29.88
C ASP A 199 -8.47 -0.06 -30.14
N ARG A 200 -9.19 -0.48 -29.08
CA ARG A 200 -10.61 -0.87 -29.19
C ARG A 200 -11.54 0.27 -29.59
N LYS A 201 -11.18 1.52 -29.26
CA LYS A 201 -11.98 2.69 -29.69
C LYS A 201 -11.71 3.11 -31.14
N ASN A 202 -10.54 2.74 -31.66
CA ASN A 202 -10.12 3.07 -33.03
C ASN A 202 -10.54 1.98 -34.05
N GLN A 203 -11.07 0.87 -33.61
CA GLN A 203 -11.69 -0.19 -34.42
C GLN A 203 -13.20 0.01 -34.54
#